data_ba9a7abd5791748043086223fd7e5a32
#
_entry.id   ba9a7abd5791748043086223fd7e5a32
#
_cell.length_a   1.000
_cell.length_b   1.000
_cell.length_c   1.000
_cell.angle_alpha   90.00
_cell.angle_beta   90.00
_cell.angle_gamma   90.00
#
_symmetry.space_group_name_H-M   'P 1'
#
loop_
_entity.id
_entity.type
_entity.pdbx_description
1 polymer ?
#
loop_
_entity_poly.entity_id
_entity_poly.type
_entity_poly.pdbx_seq_one_letter_code
_entity_poly.pdbx_strand_id
1 'polypeptide(L)'
;MKNYILALTILLSSCSFEQVDDEVVIYTSRQPQLIENLLDVFTEETGIQVTVLSGDAQQLMERIAVEGVDTDADIFMTVDAGVLWQAA
;
A
#
# COMPACT_ATOMS: atom_id res chain seq x y z
N MET A 1 38.92 -3.24 29.52
CA MET A 1 38.77 -2.24 28.99
C MET A 1 38.28 -2.33 27.69
N LYS A 2 38.39 -3.13 27.04
CA LYS A 2 37.98 -3.20 25.77
C LYS A 2 36.69 -3.75 25.66
N ASN A 3 36.01 -4.03 26.60
CA ASN A 3 34.81 -4.67 26.42
C ASN A 3 33.76 -3.82 25.95
N TYR A 4 33.90 -2.58 26.08
CA TYR A 4 32.80 -1.82 25.68
C TYR A 4 32.55 -1.83 24.25
N ILE A 5 33.37 -2.17 23.55
CA ILE A 5 33.21 -2.22 22.16
C ILE A 5 32.15 -3.14 21.76
N LEU A 6 31.96 -4.16 22.48
CA LEU A 6 30.99 -5.05 22.11
C LEU A 6 29.65 -4.52 22.19
N ALA A 7 29.37 -3.75 23.11
CA ALA A 7 28.06 -3.25 23.24
C ALA A 7 27.63 -2.49 22.04
N LEU A 8 28.56 -1.90 21.42
CA LEU A 8 28.22 -1.15 20.31
C LEU A 8 27.71 -1.96 19.22
N THR A 9 28.20 -3.07 19.04
CA THR A 9 27.78 -3.89 17.97
C THR A 9 26.35 -4.24 18.07
N ILE A 10 25.90 -4.45 19.20
CA ILE A 10 24.56 -4.84 19.34
C ILE A 10 23.60 -3.82 18.89
N LEU A 11 23.90 -2.61 19.06
CA LEU A 11 23.01 -1.61 18.66
C LEU A 11 22.73 -1.63 17.21
N LEU A 12 23.67 -1.96 16.47
CA LEU A 12 23.47 -1.97 15.09
C LEU A 12 22.45 -2.90 14.64
N SER A 13 22.40 -4.02 15.20
CA SER A 13 21.49 -4.99 14.70
C SER A 13 20.10 -4.58 14.93
N SER A 14 19.84 -3.79 15.87
CA SER A 14 18.46 -3.54 16.12
C SER A 14 17.87 -2.58 15.15
N CYS A 15 18.63 -1.90 14.42
CA CYS A 15 18.01 -1.01 13.59
C CYS A 15 17.54 -1.54 12.41
N SER A 16 17.86 -2.64 12.12
CA SER A 16 17.64 -3.00 10.92
C SER A 16 16.31 -3.24 10.57
N PHE A 17 15.54 -3.55 11.17
CA PHE A 17 14.45 -3.95 10.67
C PHE A 17 13.35 -3.21 10.60
N GLU A 18 13.32 -2.39 11.14
CA GLU A 18 12.20 -1.83 11.14
C GLU A 18 11.75 -1.34 9.99
N GLN A 19 12.32 -1.20 9.19
CA GLN A 19 12.01 -0.66 8.10
C GLN A 19 10.96 -1.09 7.41
N VAL A 20 10.31 -1.69 7.67
CA VAL A 20 9.38 -2.16 6.99
C VAL A 20 8.40 -1.22 6.69
N ASP A 21 8.23 -0.71 5.64
CA ASP A 21 7.27 0.14 5.32
C ASP A 21 6.26 -0.53 4.59
N ASP A 22 5.52 -1.34 5.10
CA ASP A 22 4.46 -2.02 4.40
C ASP A 22 3.37 -1.05 4.12
N GLU A 23 3.07 -0.85 2.90
CA GLU A 23 2.00 0.03 2.50
C GLU A 23 1.30 -0.58 1.31
N VAL A 24 -0.04 -0.49 1.29
CA VAL A 24 -0.83 -0.96 0.18
C VAL A 24 -1.48 0.25 -0.44
N VAL A 25 -1.39 0.38 -1.75
CA VAL A 25 -2.00 1.49 -2.46
C VAL A 25 -3.18 0.95 -3.26
N ILE A 26 -4.35 1.55 -3.04
CA ILE A 26 -5.58 1.13 -3.70
C ILE A 26 -6.07 2.23 -4.60
N TYR A 27 -6.26 1.92 -5.87
CA TYR A 27 -6.92 2.82 -6.79
C TYR A 27 -8.36 2.34 -6.89
N THR A 28 -9.34 3.18 -6.57
CA THR A 28 -10.70 2.73 -6.49
C THR A 28 -11.68 3.74 -7.05
N SER A 29 -12.71 3.24 -7.70
CA SER A 29 -13.79 4.08 -8.15
C SER A 29 -14.93 4.09 -7.13
N ARG A 30 -14.83 3.32 -6.06
CA ARG A 30 -15.86 3.34 -5.05
C ARG A 30 -15.67 4.57 -4.18
N GLN A 31 -16.74 5.01 -3.55
CA GLN A 31 -16.62 6.13 -2.65
C GLN A 31 -15.81 5.70 -1.43
N PRO A 32 -14.83 6.47 -1.05
CA PRO A 32 -13.98 6.06 0.07
C PRO A 32 -14.73 5.80 1.36
N GLN A 33 -15.84 6.51 1.59
CA GLN A 33 -16.58 6.33 2.80
C GLN A 33 -17.13 4.93 2.95
N LEU A 34 -17.29 4.22 1.83
CA LEU A 34 -17.87 2.89 1.89
C LEU A 34 -16.86 1.84 2.35
N ILE A 35 -15.59 2.12 2.19
CA ILE A 35 -14.59 1.13 2.53
C ILE A 35 -13.68 1.60 3.66
N GLU A 36 -13.85 2.83 4.13
CA GLU A 36 -12.97 3.38 5.10
C GLU A 36 -12.90 2.58 6.39
N ASN A 37 -14.03 2.19 6.91
CA ASN A 37 -14.03 1.43 8.14
C ASN A 37 -13.32 0.09 7.98
N LEU A 38 -13.50 -0.54 6.84
CA LEU A 38 -12.87 -1.81 6.58
C LEU A 38 -11.37 -1.64 6.54
N LEU A 39 -10.90 -0.57 5.90
CA LEU A 39 -9.48 -0.34 5.78
C LEU A 39 -8.87 0.04 7.12
N ASP A 40 -9.62 0.74 7.96
CA ASP A 40 -9.13 1.09 9.28
C ASP A 40 -8.92 -0.17 10.12
N VAL A 41 -9.86 -1.10 10.05
CA VAL A 41 -9.72 -2.35 10.79
C VAL A 41 -8.52 -3.13 10.27
N PHE A 42 -8.34 -3.14 8.97
CA PHE A 42 -7.21 -3.83 8.37
C PHE A 42 -5.90 -3.25 8.89
N THR A 43 -5.78 -1.93 8.92
CA THR A 43 -4.57 -1.30 9.38
C THR A 43 -4.34 -1.57 10.86
N GLU A 44 -5.40 -1.57 11.64
CA GLU A 44 -5.25 -1.84 13.05
C GLU A 44 -4.79 -3.25 13.32
N GLU A 45 -5.26 -4.18 12.55
CA GLU A 45 -4.91 -5.57 12.80
C GLU A 45 -3.59 -5.98 12.20
N THR A 46 -3.16 -5.35 11.14
CA THR A 46 -1.97 -5.80 10.46
C THR A 46 -0.81 -4.82 10.58
N GLY A 47 -1.06 -3.57 10.93
CA GLY A 47 -0.02 -2.57 10.95
C GLY A 47 0.34 -2.05 9.57
N ILE A 48 -0.36 -2.50 8.54
CA ILE A 48 -0.05 -2.08 7.19
C ILE A 48 -0.85 -0.82 6.86
N GLN A 49 -0.18 0.19 6.37
CA GLN A 49 -0.84 1.42 6.00
C GLN A 49 -1.50 1.28 4.65
N VAL A 50 -2.63 1.94 4.47
CA VAL A 50 -3.35 1.87 3.20
C VAL A 50 -3.53 3.29 2.67
N THR A 51 -3.16 3.49 1.42
CA THR A 51 -3.34 4.75 0.74
C THR A 51 -4.37 4.55 -0.36
N VAL A 52 -5.37 5.40 -0.41
CA VAL A 52 -6.45 5.26 -1.38
C VAL A 52 -6.45 6.43 -2.34
N LEU A 53 -6.47 6.13 -3.62
CA LEU A 53 -6.65 7.14 -4.64
C LEU A 53 -8.01 6.88 -5.28
N SER A 54 -8.94 7.82 -5.12
CA SER A 54 -10.28 7.68 -5.65
C SER A 54 -10.41 8.40 -6.95
N GLY A 55 -11.24 7.90 -7.83
CA GLY A 55 -11.47 8.58 -9.09
C GLY A 55 -12.40 7.79 -9.97
N ASP A 56 -12.56 8.27 -11.18
CA ASP A 56 -13.38 7.59 -12.15
C ASP A 56 -12.68 6.30 -12.59
N ALA A 57 -13.43 5.22 -12.70
CA ALA A 57 -12.83 3.92 -13.00
C ALA A 57 -12.07 3.93 -14.32
N GLN A 58 -12.61 4.60 -15.32
CA GLN A 58 -11.96 4.60 -16.61
C GLN A 58 -10.65 5.39 -16.55
N GLN A 59 -10.64 6.51 -15.85
CA GLN A 59 -9.45 7.30 -15.72
C GLN A 59 -8.37 6.58 -14.92
N LEU A 60 -8.79 5.87 -13.88
CA LEU A 60 -7.82 5.13 -13.07
C LEU A 60 -7.22 3.98 -13.88
N MET A 61 -8.04 3.33 -14.69
CA MET A 61 -7.54 2.27 -15.54
C MET A 61 -6.52 2.80 -16.53
N GLU A 62 -6.80 3.96 -17.11
CA GLU A 62 -5.87 4.55 -18.05
C GLU A 62 -4.59 4.97 -17.36
N ARG A 63 -4.70 5.44 -16.13
CA ARG A 63 -3.53 5.83 -15.39
C ARG A 63 -2.63 4.63 -15.12
N ILE A 64 -3.23 3.51 -14.74
CA ILE A 64 -2.46 2.30 -14.50
C ILE A 64 -1.79 1.86 -15.79
N ALA A 65 -2.48 1.96 -16.92
CA ALA A 65 -1.92 1.55 -18.18
C ALA A 65 -0.71 2.41 -18.57
N VAL A 66 -0.79 3.71 -18.29
CA VAL A 66 0.31 4.59 -18.59
C VAL A 66 1.48 4.36 -17.63
N GLU A 67 1.19 4.11 -16.37
CA GLU A 67 2.25 3.87 -15.41
C GLU A 67 2.95 2.54 -15.63
N GLY A 68 2.22 1.59 -16.14
CA GLY A 68 2.80 0.28 -16.47
C GLY A 68 3.39 -0.40 -15.27
N VAL A 69 4.56 -0.95 -15.41
CA VAL A 69 5.17 -1.67 -14.33
C VAL A 69 5.60 -0.77 -13.19
N ASP A 70 5.61 0.52 -13.43
CA ASP A 70 5.98 1.45 -12.39
C ASP A 70 4.78 1.98 -11.62
N THR A 71 3.60 1.43 -11.84
CA THR A 71 2.43 1.93 -11.15
C THR A 71 2.56 1.69 -9.66
N ASP A 72 2.08 2.64 -8.88
CA ASP A 72 2.07 2.48 -7.44
C ASP A 72 0.87 1.67 -6.99
N ALA A 73 -0.09 1.43 -7.86
CA ALA A 73 -1.30 0.74 -7.45
C ALA A 73 -1.03 -0.73 -7.18
N ASP A 74 -1.40 -1.17 -6.00
CA ASP A 74 -1.32 -2.58 -5.67
C ASP A 74 -2.67 -3.23 -5.92
N ILE A 75 -3.76 -2.49 -5.78
CA ILE A 75 -5.10 -3.01 -5.95
C ILE A 75 -5.91 -2.02 -6.76
N PHE A 76 -6.66 -2.52 -7.73
CA PHE A 76 -7.61 -1.71 -8.48
C PHE A 76 -8.99 -2.21 -8.13
N MET A 77 -9.80 -1.38 -7.48
CA MET A 77 -11.09 -1.77 -6.99
C MET A 77 -12.16 -0.94 -7.67
N THR A 78 -13.10 -1.59 -8.33
CA THR A 78 -14.13 -0.89 -9.05
C THR A 78 -15.44 -1.60 -8.85
N VAL A 79 -16.54 -0.91 -9.13
CA VAL A 79 -17.86 -1.52 -9.02
C VAL A 79 -18.34 -2.03 -10.35
N ASP A 80 -17.58 -1.79 -11.42
CA ASP A 80 -18.06 -2.14 -12.75
C ASP A 80 -17.22 -3.26 -13.32
N ALA A 81 -17.82 -4.41 -13.50
CA ALA A 81 -17.10 -5.56 -14.02
C ALA A 81 -16.58 -5.31 -15.45
N GLY A 82 -17.27 -4.46 -16.20
CA GLY A 82 -16.81 -4.16 -17.54
C GLY A 82 -15.47 -3.47 -17.57
N VAL A 83 -15.23 -2.59 -16.60
CA VAL A 83 -13.97 -1.91 -16.54
C VAL A 83 -12.88 -2.89 -16.14
N LEU A 84 -13.16 -3.80 -15.22
CA LEU A 84 -12.19 -4.79 -14.84
C LEU A 84 -11.82 -5.70 -16.02
N TRP A 85 -12.80 -6.02 -16.82
CA TRP A 85 -12.55 -6.84 -17.99
C TRP A 85 -11.59 -6.13 -18.94
N GLN A 86 -11.78 -4.83 -19.13
CA GLN A 86 -10.91 -4.07 -19.99
C GLN A 86 -9.50 -3.94 -19.40
N ALA A 87 -9.40 -3.89 -18.09
CA ALA A 87 -8.11 -3.74 -17.45
C ALA A 87 -7.29 -5.03 -17.50
N ALA A 88 -7.98 -6.13 -17.65
CA ALA A 88 -7.28 -7.38 -17.72
C ALA A 88 -6.55 -7.54 -19.05
#